data_12db9c34dccd08237e64d8342a4f25cb
#
_entry.id   12db9c34dccd08237e64d8342a4f25cb
#
_cell.length_a   1.000
_cell.length_b   1.000
_cell.length_c   1.000
_cell.angle_alpha   90.00
_cell.angle_beta   90.00
_cell.angle_gamma   90.00
#
_symmetry.space_group_name_H-M   'P 1'
#
loop_
_entity.id
_entity.type
_entity.pdbx_description
1 polymer ?
#
loop_
_entity_poly.entity_id
_entity_poly.type
_entity_poly.pdbx_seq_one_letter_code
_entity_poly.pdbx_strand_id
1 'polypeptide(L)'
;DNLESRKSQILENIEAAEKQRENSEEKLKEYEEIVSKSKMEAKSIFNQAREKALKDISAKKEVLDKQIDEEISKAEQEIKELQSGAAEKINKIAIETSSELIQKLIGAEVNNSSISAIVDDLSKRSGDKYYGN
;
A
#
# COMPACT_ATOMS: atom_id res chain seq x y z
N ASP A 1 27.95 77.62 35.70
CA ASP A 1 28.70 77.09 36.82
C ASP A 1 29.08 75.62 36.54
N ASN A 2 30.35 75.29 36.64
CA ASN A 2 30.89 74.00 36.18
C ASN A 2 30.31 72.81 36.97
N LEU A 3 29.90 72.99 38.21
CA LEU A 3 29.27 71.97 39.06
C LEU A 3 27.83 71.72 38.69
N GLU A 4 27.06 72.72 38.36
CA GLU A 4 25.68 72.58 37.87
C GLU A 4 25.60 71.93 36.51
N SER A 5 26.51 72.29 35.61
CA SER A 5 26.61 71.66 34.29
C SER A 5 26.97 70.17 34.39
N ARG A 6 27.87 69.76 35.28
CA ARG A 6 28.21 68.36 35.53
C ARG A 6 27.04 67.59 36.14
N LYS A 7 26.32 68.19 37.08
CA LYS A 7 25.12 67.58 37.68
C LYS A 7 24.04 67.36 36.64
N SER A 8 23.80 68.31 35.77
CA SER A 8 22.83 68.18 34.66
C SER A 8 23.23 67.06 33.73
N GLN A 9 24.51 66.97 33.32
CA GLN A 9 25.02 65.92 32.45
C GLN A 9 24.88 64.54 33.10
N ILE A 10 25.11 64.39 34.42
CA ILE A 10 24.98 63.13 35.13
C ILE A 10 23.51 62.70 35.13
N LEU A 11 22.59 63.63 35.43
CA LEU A 11 21.12 63.32 35.42
C LEU A 11 20.65 62.93 34.02
N GLU A 12 21.04 63.64 32.98
CA GLU A 12 20.73 63.26 31.59
C GLU A 12 21.27 61.88 31.21
N ASN A 13 22.49 61.54 31.64
CA ASN A 13 23.06 60.23 31.39
C ASN A 13 22.35 59.09 32.12
N ILE A 14 21.90 59.34 33.37
CA ILE A 14 21.11 58.40 34.15
C ILE A 14 19.75 58.16 33.48
N GLU A 15 19.07 59.23 33.08
CA GLU A 15 17.76 59.17 32.41
C GLU A 15 17.91 58.42 31.03
N ALA A 16 18.96 58.74 30.27
CA ALA A 16 19.22 58.03 29.03
C ALA A 16 19.52 56.52 29.26
N ALA A 17 20.29 56.18 30.31
CA ALA A 17 20.58 54.83 30.68
C ALA A 17 19.31 54.04 31.12
N GLU A 18 18.42 54.64 31.89
CA GLU A 18 17.16 54.06 32.29
C GLU A 18 16.26 53.78 31.07
N LYS A 19 16.13 54.77 30.18
CA LYS A 19 15.35 54.63 28.96
C LYS A 19 15.90 53.50 28.06
N GLN A 20 17.22 53.40 28.00
CA GLN A 20 17.87 52.33 27.23
C GLN A 20 17.64 50.94 27.87
N ARG A 21 17.63 50.85 29.18
CA ARG A 21 17.29 49.62 29.91
C ARG A 21 15.87 49.21 29.62
N GLU A 22 14.88 50.12 29.76
CA GLU A 22 13.48 49.86 29.45
C GLU A 22 13.29 49.38 28.02
N ASN A 23 13.89 50.05 27.03
CA ASN A 23 13.85 49.63 25.64
C ASN A 23 14.45 48.22 25.42
N SER A 24 15.54 47.91 26.12
CA SER A 24 16.18 46.57 26.05
C SER A 24 15.28 45.48 26.64
N GLU A 25 14.60 45.78 27.80
CA GLU A 25 13.66 44.84 28.40
C GLU A 25 12.43 44.61 27.51
N GLU A 26 11.91 45.64 26.87
CA GLU A 26 10.82 45.53 25.92
C GLU A 26 11.24 44.69 24.67
N LYS A 27 12.41 44.95 24.11
CA LYS A 27 12.95 44.19 22.99
C LYS A 27 13.22 42.71 23.35
N LEU A 28 13.68 42.47 24.58
CA LEU A 28 13.86 41.09 25.03
C LEU A 28 12.54 40.34 25.11
N LYS A 29 11.50 40.98 25.63
CA LYS A 29 10.13 40.42 25.66
C LYS A 29 9.60 40.12 24.25
N GLU A 30 9.70 41.09 23.33
CA GLU A 30 9.31 40.91 21.94
C GLU A 30 10.06 39.68 21.30
N TYR A 31 11.36 39.59 21.57
CA TYR A 31 12.17 38.48 21.10
C TYR A 31 11.70 37.14 21.67
N GLU A 32 11.43 37.05 22.96
CA GLU A 32 10.95 35.84 23.62
C GLU A 32 9.57 35.41 23.06
N GLU A 33 8.68 36.37 22.80
CA GLU A 33 7.38 36.10 22.17
C GLU A 33 7.52 35.58 20.75
N ILE A 34 8.41 36.18 19.94
CA ILE A 34 8.67 35.74 18.57
C ILE A 34 9.26 34.33 18.57
N VAL A 35 10.22 34.03 19.43
CA VAL A 35 10.82 32.71 19.55
C VAL A 35 9.78 31.67 19.99
N SER A 36 8.96 32.01 20.98
CA SER A 36 7.88 31.12 21.45
C SER A 36 6.88 30.82 20.33
N LYS A 37 6.42 31.86 19.65
CA LYS A 37 5.48 31.75 18.52
C LYS A 37 6.08 30.92 17.38
N SER A 38 7.32 31.20 17.01
CA SER A 38 8.01 30.44 15.93
C SER A 38 8.15 28.95 16.28
N LYS A 39 8.44 28.61 17.53
CA LYS A 39 8.49 27.23 17.99
C LYS A 39 7.15 26.54 17.90
N MET A 40 6.05 27.23 18.28
CA MET A 40 4.71 26.68 18.15
C MET A 40 4.30 26.47 16.69
N GLU A 41 4.59 27.44 15.83
CA GLU A 41 4.33 27.33 14.38
C GLU A 41 5.11 26.18 13.76
N ALA A 42 6.40 26.06 14.06
CA ALA A 42 7.24 24.95 13.57
C ALA A 42 6.70 23.59 14.02
N LYS A 43 6.28 23.46 15.28
CA LYS A 43 5.65 22.25 15.82
C LYS A 43 4.33 21.93 15.13
N SER A 44 3.51 22.94 14.85
CA SER A 44 2.26 22.78 14.12
C SER A 44 2.49 22.30 12.69
N ILE A 45 3.41 22.91 11.97
CA ILE A 45 3.80 22.52 10.60
C ILE A 45 4.29 21.07 10.58
N PHE A 46 5.17 20.71 11.52
CA PHE A 46 5.67 19.34 11.65
C PHE A 46 4.56 18.33 11.87
N ASN A 47 3.64 18.62 12.80
CA ASN A 47 2.52 17.72 13.09
C ASN A 47 1.58 17.56 11.89
N GLN A 48 1.26 18.65 11.19
CA GLN A 48 0.44 18.62 9.98
C GLN A 48 1.10 17.82 8.86
N ALA A 49 2.39 18.03 8.65
CA ALA A 49 3.16 17.27 7.65
C ALA A 49 3.19 15.77 7.98
N ARG A 50 3.40 15.44 9.26
CA ARG A 50 3.37 14.05 9.73
C ARG A 50 2.00 13.40 9.53
N GLU A 51 0.94 14.09 9.90
CA GLU A 51 -0.43 13.59 9.74
C GLU A 51 -0.77 13.35 8.26
N LYS A 52 -0.41 14.31 7.40
CA LYS A 52 -0.57 14.16 5.95
C LYS A 52 0.21 12.96 5.41
N ALA A 53 1.47 12.81 5.79
CA ALA A 53 2.30 11.68 5.36
C ALA A 53 1.70 10.33 5.80
N LEU A 54 1.20 10.23 7.04
CA LEU A 54 0.54 9.02 7.53
C LEU A 54 -0.74 8.69 6.77
N LYS A 55 -1.56 9.70 6.45
CA LYS A 55 -2.76 9.52 5.62
C LYS A 55 -2.42 9.05 4.22
N ASP A 56 -1.40 9.65 3.60
CA ASP A 56 -0.95 9.27 2.25
C ASP A 56 -0.41 7.84 2.22
N ILE A 57 0.36 7.44 3.24
CA ILE A 57 0.87 6.07 3.38
C ILE A 57 -0.30 5.08 3.55
N SER A 58 -1.27 5.39 4.41
CA SER A 58 -2.44 4.53 4.63
C SER A 58 -3.28 4.36 3.37
N ALA A 59 -3.52 5.45 2.63
CA ALA A 59 -4.25 5.41 1.37
C ALA A 59 -3.52 4.59 0.30
N LYS A 60 -2.20 4.76 0.17
CA LYS A 60 -1.39 3.97 -0.76
C LYS A 60 -1.37 2.49 -0.40
N LYS A 61 -1.30 2.17 0.89
CA LYS A 61 -1.37 0.79 1.37
C LYS A 61 -2.71 0.15 0.99
N GLU A 62 -3.82 0.83 1.21
CA GLU A 62 -5.15 0.32 0.85
C GLU A 62 -5.27 0.05 -0.66
N VAL A 63 -4.74 0.94 -1.50
CA VAL A 63 -4.71 0.75 -2.96
C VAL A 63 -3.87 -0.46 -3.35
N LEU A 64 -2.68 -0.61 -2.74
CA LEU A 64 -1.80 -1.76 -2.99
C LEU A 64 -2.43 -3.07 -2.54
N ASP A 65 -3.05 -3.12 -1.38
CA ASP A 65 -3.73 -4.32 -0.88
C ASP A 65 -4.84 -4.75 -1.85
N LYS A 66 -5.65 -3.82 -2.35
CA LYS A 66 -6.66 -4.10 -3.37
C LYS A 66 -6.07 -4.62 -4.68
N GLN A 67 -4.97 -4.03 -5.14
CA GLN A 67 -4.30 -4.49 -6.37
C GLN A 67 -3.75 -5.92 -6.20
N ILE A 68 -3.16 -6.23 -5.04
CA ILE A 68 -2.67 -7.57 -4.73
C ILE A 68 -3.83 -8.58 -4.73
N ASP A 69 -4.95 -8.27 -4.08
CA ASP A 69 -6.12 -9.14 -4.03
C ASP A 69 -6.70 -9.39 -5.44
N GLU A 70 -6.76 -8.35 -6.27
CA GLU A 70 -7.18 -8.47 -7.68
C GLU A 70 -6.25 -9.37 -8.49
N GLU A 71 -4.92 -9.22 -8.35
CA GLU A 71 -3.95 -10.04 -9.06
C GLU A 71 -3.98 -11.51 -8.58
N ILE A 72 -4.16 -11.75 -7.28
CA ILE A 72 -4.34 -13.10 -6.74
C ILE A 72 -5.61 -13.73 -7.33
N SER A 73 -6.72 -13.01 -7.34
CA SER A 73 -7.98 -13.50 -7.90
C SER A 73 -7.87 -13.85 -9.39
N LYS A 74 -7.19 -13.02 -10.18
CA LYS A 74 -6.90 -13.31 -11.60
C LYS A 74 -6.04 -14.56 -11.76
N ALA A 75 -4.97 -14.68 -10.97
CA ALA A 75 -4.10 -15.86 -11.03
C ALA A 75 -4.85 -17.14 -10.66
N GLU A 76 -5.72 -17.11 -9.65
CA GLU A 76 -6.58 -18.25 -9.28
C GLU A 76 -7.54 -18.63 -10.41
N GLN A 77 -8.12 -17.64 -11.09
CA GLN A 77 -9.01 -17.88 -12.22
C GLN A 77 -8.23 -18.51 -13.40
N GLU A 78 -7.07 -17.96 -13.74
CA GLU A 78 -6.21 -18.52 -14.79
C GLU A 78 -5.80 -19.98 -14.49
N ILE A 79 -5.47 -20.29 -13.24
CA ILE A 79 -5.16 -21.67 -12.81
C ILE A 79 -6.36 -22.58 -13.01
N LYS A 80 -7.59 -22.15 -12.64
CA LYS A 80 -8.81 -22.94 -12.86
C LYS A 80 -9.07 -23.20 -14.34
N GLU A 81 -8.88 -22.19 -15.19
CA GLU A 81 -9.06 -22.30 -16.63
C GLU A 81 -8.03 -23.26 -17.24
N LEU A 82 -6.76 -23.19 -16.82
CA LEU A 82 -5.72 -24.12 -17.25
C LEU A 82 -5.99 -25.57 -16.80
N GLN A 83 -6.46 -25.76 -15.57
CA GLN A 83 -6.81 -27.07 -15.05
C GLN A 83 -8.01 -27.67 -15.82
N SER A 84 -9.04 -26.89 -16.09
CA SER A 84 -10.19 -27.34 -16.88
C SER A 84 -9.79 -27.68 -18.30
N GLY A 85 -9.02 -26.82 -18.97
CA GLY A 85 -8.53 -27.06 -20.32
C GLY A 85 -7.61 -28.30 -20.42
N ALA A 86 -6.78 -28.55 -19.41
CA ALA A 86 -5.93 -29.74 -19.35
C ALA A 86 -6.77 -31.02 -19.19
N ALA A 87 -7.79 -31.00 -18.32
CA ALA A 87 -8.69 -32.14 -18.14
C ALA A 87 -9.45 -32.49 -19.43
N GLU A 88 -9.95 -31.49 -20.15
CA GLU A 88 -10.63 -31.69 -21.45
C GLU A 88 -9.68 -32.28 -22.49
N LYS A 89 -8.43 -31.79 -22.59
CA LYS A 89 -7.43 -32.32 -23.49
C LYS A 89 -7.05 -33.77 -23.18
N ILE A 90 -6.89 -34.10 -21.91
CA ILE A 90 -6.60 -35.47 -21.44
C ILE A 90 -7.75 -36.41 -21.80
N ASN A 91 -9.01 -36.01 -21.56
CA ASN A 91 -10.18 -36.80 -21.93
C ASN A 91 -10.26 -37.00 -23.43
N LYS A 92 -10.04 -36.00 -24.25
CA LYS A 92 -10.04 -36.09 -25.69
C LYS A 92 -8.98 -37.07 -26.20
N ILE A 93 -7.72 -37.00 -25.73
CA ILE A 93 -6.65 -37.88 -26.07
C ILE A 93 -6.96 -39.34 -25.66
N ALA A 94 -7.51 -39.52 -24.45
CA ALA A 94 -7.91 -40.83 -23.96
C ALA A 94 -9.00 -41.49 -24.82
N ILE A 95 -9.99 -40.73 -25.26
CA ILE A 95 -11.05 -41.19 -26.19
C ILE A 95 -10.46 -41.57 -27.54
N GLU A 96 -9.63 -40.73 -28.15
CA GLU A 96 -9.01 -40.96 -29.43
C GLU A 96 -8.10 -42.18 -29.40
N THR A 97 -7.23 -42.29 -28.40
CA THR A 97 -6.29 -43.42 -28.23
C THR A 97 -7.02 -44.73 -27.98
N SER A 98 -8.07 -44.70 -27.15
CA SER A 98 -8.89 -45.91 -26.88
C SER A 98 -9.63 -46.37 -28.14
N SER A 99 -10.19 -45.44 -28.90
CA SER A 99 -10.87 -45.73 -30.19
C SER A 99 -9.91 -46.34 -31.21
N GLU A 100 -8.74 -45.77 -31.40
CA GLU A 100 -7.70 -46.30 -32.29
C GLU A 100 -7.22 -47.68 -31.87
N LEU A 101 -6.99 -47.92 -30.59
CA LEU A 101 -6.54 -49.19 -30.06
C LEU A 101 -7.58 -50.31 -30.30
N ILE A 102 -8.85 -50.02 -29.99
CA ILE A 102 -9.95 -50.97 -30.21
C ILE A 102 -10.12 -51.26 -31.70
N GLN A 103 -10.09 -50.23 -32.55
CA GLN A 103 -10.14 -50.44 -34.01
C GLN A 103 -9.03 -51.29 -34.54
N LYS A 104 -7.79 -51.15 -34.04
CA LYS A 104 -6.63 -51.97 -34.44
C LYS A 104 -6.74 -53.41 -33.93
N LEU A 105 -7.28 -53.63 -32.72
CA LEU A 105 -7.36 -54.96 -32.12
C LEU A 105 -8.53 -55.78 -32.64
N ILE A 106 -9.68 -55.15 -32.87
CA ILE A 106 -10.95 -55.83 -33.20
C ILE A 106 -11.32 -55.69 -34.68
N GLY A 107 -10.73 -54.70 -35.40
CA GLY A 107 -11.00 -54.42 -36.81
C GLY A 107 -12.41 -53.92 -37.10
N ALA A 108 -13.16 -53.49 -36.08
CA ALA A 108 -14.50 -52.93 -36.19
C ALA A 108 -14.51 -51.48 -35.74
N GLU A 109 -15.35 -50.65 -36.37
CA GLU A 109 -15.60 -49.28 -35.90
C GLU A 109 -16.30 -49.35 -34.56
N VAL A 110 -15.77 -48.61 -33.59
CA VAL A 110 -16.31 -48.55 -32.24
C VAL A 110 -17.12 -47.22 -32.08
N ASN A 111 -18.24 -47.32 -31.39
CA ASN A 111 -19.04 -46.18 -31.11
C ASN A 111 -18.33 -45.23 -30.13
N ASN A 112 -17.83 -44.10 -30.65
CA ASN A 112 -17.16 -43.06 -29.86
C ASN A 112 -17.97 -42.52 -28.67
N SER A 113 -19.29 -42.58 -28.76
CA SER A 113 -20.16 -42.19 -27.68
C SER A 113 -20.06 -43.10 -26.43
N SER A 114 -19.89 -44.41 -26.65
CA SER A 114 -19.74 -45.38 -25.55
C SER A 114 -18.34 -45.23 -24.92
N ILE A 115 -17.31 -45.01 -25.71
CA ILE A 115 -15.93 -44.77 -25.22
C ILE A 115 -15.88 -43.48 -24.43
N SER A 116 -16.49 -42.43 -24.93
CA SER A 116 -16.59 -41.12 -24.24
C SER A 116 -17.26 -41.25 -22.86
N ALA A 117 -18.36 -41.95 -22.76
CA ALA A 117 -19.05 -42.17 -21.51
C ALA A 117 -18.20 -42.93 -20.47
N ILE A 118 -17.45 -43.95 -20.91
CA ILE A 118 -16.54 -44.69 -20.02
C ILE A 118 -15.35 -43.86 -19.57
N VAL A 119 -14.75 -43.12 -20.46
CA VAL A 119 -13.63 -42.22 -20.15
C VAL A 119 -14.06 -41.12 -19.18
N ASP A 120 -15.23 -40.51 -19.37
CA ASP A 120 -15.82 -39.50 -18.47
C ASP A 120 -16.10 -40.08 -17.09
N ASP A 121 -16.66 -41.29 -16.99
CA ASP A 121 -16.89 -41.95 -15.70
C ASP A 121 -15.60 -42.26 -14.95
N LEU A 122 -14.58 -42.78 -15.65
CA LEU A 122 -13.27 -43.04 -15.07
C LEU A 122 -12.54 -41.77 -14.66
N SER A 123 -12.65 -40.71 -15.44
CA SER A 123 -12.06 -39.38 -15.11
C SER A 123 -12.67 -38.80 -13.85
N LYS A 124 -13.99 -38.86 -13.70
CA LYS A 124 -14.71 -38.42 -12.50
C LYS A 124 -14.26 -39.20 -11.27
N ARG A 125 -14.18 -40.52 -11.36
CA ARG A 125 -13.72 -41.38 -10.25
C ARG A 125 -12.26 -41.13 -9.86
N SER A 126 -11.40 -40.81 -10.82
CA SER A 126 -9.99 -40.49 -10.57
C SER A 126 -9.83 -39.07 -10.03
N GLY A 127 -10.62 -38.10 -10.49
CA GLY A 127 -10.62 -36.72 -10.04
C GLY A 127 -10.96 -36.60 -8.55
N ASP A 128 -11.98 -37.31 -8.07
CA ASP A 128 -12.35 -37.35 -6.65
C ASP A 128 -11.22 -37.94 -5.77
N LYS A 129 -10.35 -38.78 -6.33
CA LYS A 129 -9.26 -39.40 -5.58
C LYS A 129 -8.02 -38.52 -5.44
N TYR A 130 -7.79 -37.58 -6.38
CA TYR A 130 -6.56 -36.76 -6.41
C TYR A 130 -6.82 -35.28 -6.10
N TYR A 131 -8.03 -34.77 -6.24
CA TYR A 131 -8.39 -33.35 -6.05
C TYR A 131 -9.53 -33.14 -5.05
N GLY A 132 -9.98 -34.20 -4.39
CA GLY A 132 -10.99 -34.12 -3.34
C GLY A 132 -10.37 -33.79 -1.99
N ASN A 133 -10.29 -32.45 -1.70
CA ASN A 133 -10.32 -31.91 -0.35
C ASN A 133 -10.87 -30.50 -0.39
#